data_1f5a6fab69572985d5d3c5f058cb39f1
#
_entry.id   1f5a6fab69572985d5d3c5f058cb39f1
#
_cell.length_a   1.000
_cell.length_b   1.000
_cell.length_c   1.000
_cell.angle_alpha   90.00
_cell.angle_beta   90.00
_cell.angle_gamma   90.00
#
_symmetry.space_group_name_H-M   'P 1'
#
loop_
_entity.id
_entity.type
_entity.pdbx_description
1 polymer ?
#
loop_
_entity_poly.entity_id
_entity_poly.type
_entity_poly.pdbx_seq_one_letter_code
_entity_poly.pdbx_strand_id
1 'polypeptide(L)'
;KQCDSRSIIAHYKVINPNSTAVLPSNTPISIYANNVYLRTIYTQTNIPIDGNESGQVTVVIPNSIPTIFDLKLVVDDIGNGTGIVAEINEINNKYVTPVELSVSPLFNIVPNIESCNLGNSKGVFNFSDYETLVKINSSDAVSFFESQVNAQNNVNPILNSTNYIALSTPKIIYIRLDNGGGC
;
A
#
# COMPACT_ATOMS: atom_id res chain seq x y z
N LYS A 1 -3.84 -6.43 1.65
CA LYS A 1 -2.94 -5.33 1.30
C LYS A 1 -1.89 -5.88 0.34
N GLN A 2 -1.66 -5.22 -0.77
CA GLN A 2 -0.62 -5.61 -1.72
C GLN A 2 0.50 -4.57 -1.64
N CYS A 3 1.68 -5.00 -1.22
CA CYS A 3 2.86 -4.14 -1.14
C CYS A 3 3.35 -3.74 -2.53
N ASP A 4 3.89 -2.53 -2.64
CA ASP A 4 4.41 -1.92 -3.88
C ASP A 4 3.37 -1.75 -5.00
N SER A 5 2.09 -1.97 -4.69
CA SER A 5 1.02 -1.67 -5.65
C SER A 5 0.73 -0.17 -5.68
N ARG A 6 0.72 0.36 -6.87
CA ARG A 6 0.24 1.73 -7.13
C ARG A 6 -1.21 1.76 -7.63
N SER A 7 -1.90 0.63 -7.61
CA SER A 7 -3.32 0.52 -7.93
C SER A 7 -4.13 0.49 -6.64
N ILE A 8 -5.06 1.42 -6.49
CA ILE A 8 -5.97 1.53 -5.33
C ILE A 8 -7.41 1.42 -5.78
N ILE A 9 -8.27 0.93 -4.89
CA ILE A 9 -9.73 0.99 -5.06
C ILE A 9 -10.25 2.12 -4.19
N ALA A 10 -10.79 3.17 -4.82
CA ALA A 10 -11.46 4.27 -4.14
C ALA A 10 -12.97 4.00 -4.12
N HIS A 11 -13.53 3.96 -2.91
CA HIS A 11 -14.98 3.95 -2.72
C HIS A 11 -15.46 5.39 -2.58
N TYR A 12 -16.55 5.73 -3.27
CA TYR A 12 -17.10 7.07 -3.25
C TYR A 12 -18.60 7.05 -3.00
N LYS A 13 -19.10 8.17 -2.53
CA LYS A 13 -20.52 8.47 -2.40
C LYS A 13 -20.78 9.92 -2.82
N VAL A 14 -21.56 10.10 -3.88
CA VAL A 14 -22.07 11.39 -4.29
C VAL A 14 -23.42 11.61 -3.58
N ILE A 15 -23.59 12.77 -3.00
CA ILE A 15 -24.83 13.17 -2.30
C ILE A 15 -25.34 14.46 -2.92
N ASN A 16 -26.65 14.62 -2.99
CA ASN A 16 -27.32 15.81 -3.51
C ASN A 16 -28.17 16.49 -2.41
N PRO A 17 -27.55 16.99 -1.32
CA PRO A 17 -28.24 17.52 -0.17
C PRO A 17 -28.64 18.98 -0.39
N ASN A 18 -29.77 19.40 0.16
CA ASN A 18 -30.24 20.79 0.13
C ASN A 18 -30.30 21.39 -1.30
N SER A 19 -30.48 20.55 -2.28
CA SER A 19 -30.57 20.93 -3.69
C SER A 19 -31.98 21.34 -4.06
N THR A 20 -32.11 22.14 -5.11
CA THR A 20 -33.40 22.51 -5.72
C THR A 20 -33.74 21.68 -6.95
N ALA A 21 -32.84 20.82 -7.40
CA ALA A 21 -32.98 19.99 -8.57
C ALA A 21 -32.31 18.62 -8.43
N VAL A 22 -32.70 17.70 -9.29
CA VAL A 22 -32.08 16.38 -9.44
C VAL A 22 -30.69 16.57 -10.07
N LEU A 23 -29.66 15.95 -9.52
CA LEU A 23 -28.36 15.85 -10.17
C LEU A 23 -28.45 14.79 -11.29
N PRO A 24 -28.20 15.16 -12.57
CA PRO A 24 -28.42 14.23 -13.68
C PRO A 24 -27.42 13.08 -13.68
N SER A 25 -27.80 11.96 -14.27
CA SER A 25 -26.85 10.89 -14.63
C SER A 25 -25.82 11.43 -15.61
N ASN A 26 -24.67 10.78 -15.68
CA ASN A 26 -23.50 11.23 -16.44
C ASN A 26 -22.89 12.55 -15.94
N THR A 27 -23.17 12.96 -14.70
CA THR A 27 -22.41 14.02 -14.05
C THR A 27 -20.97 13.53 -13.82
N PRO A 28 -19.95 14.28 -14.28
CA PRO A 28 -18.56 13.85 -14.19
C PRO A 28 -18.07 13.90 -12.73
N ILE A 29 -17.18 12.95 -12.39
CA ILE A 29 -16.47 12.90 -11.12
C ILE A 29 -14.99 12.75 -11.45
N SER A 30 -14.23 13.81 -11.30
CA SER A 30 -12.80 13.80 -11.57
C SER A 30 -11.99 13.46 -10.34
N ILE A 31 -10.93 12.67 -10.54
CA ILE A 31 -10.07 12.11 -9.51
C ILE A 31 -8.66 12.64 -9.71
N TYR A 32 -8.08 13.13 -8.61
CA TYR A 32 -6.73 13.71 -8.59
C TYR A 32 -5.90 13.13 -7.46
N ALA A 33 -4.59 13.03 -7.67
CA ALA A 33 -3.60 12.78 -6.61
C ALA A 33 -2.64 13.98 -6.54
N ASN A 34 -2.52 14.62 -5.37
CA ASN A 34 -1.76 15.88 -5.19
C ASN A 34 -2.07 16.94 -6.28
N ASN A 35 -3.34 17.09 -6.64
CA ASN A 35 -3.84 17.94 -7.73
C ASN A 35 -3.43 17.52 -9.16
N VAL A 36 -2.72 16.40 -9.33
CA VAL A 36 -2.49 15.83 -10.67
C VAL A 36 -3.74 15.04 -11.07
N TYR A 37 -4.33 15.40 -12.23
CA TYR A 37 -5.49 14.69 -12.78
C TYR A 37 -5.13 13.23 -13.10
N LEU A 38 -6.01 12.31 -12.71
CA LEU A 38 -5.85 10.88 -12.97
C LEU A 38 -6.85 10.36 -13.99
N ARG A 39 -8.13 10.60 -13.73
CA ARG A 39 -9.23 10.17 -14.60
C ARG A 39 -10.55 10.80 -14.19
N THR A 40 -11.54 10.76 -15.08
CA THR A 40 -12.93 11.06 -14.81
C THR A 40 -13.79 9.80 -14.93
N ILE A 41 -14.72 9.64 -14.00
CA ILE A 41 -15.84 8.69 -14.05
C ILE A 41 -17.16 9.48 -14.03
N TYR A 42 -18.28 8.79 -14.15
CA TYR A 42 -19.58 9.46 -14.26
C TYR A 42 -20.61 8.80 -13.35
N THR A 43 -21.55 9.58 -12.83
CA THR A 43 -22.72 9.06 -12.14
C THR A 43 -23.54 8.19 -13.10
N GLN A 44 -24.08 7.09 -12.60
CA GLN A 44 -24.83 6.12 -13.41
C GLN A 44 -26.33 6.43 -13.46
N THR A 45 -26.80 7.07 -12.41
CA THR A 45 -28.25 7.37 -12.22
C THR A 45 -28.48 8.85 -11.95
N ASN A 46 -29.71 9.28 -12.16
CA ASN A 46 -30.16 10.57 -11.64
C ASN A 46 -30.22 10.51 -10.11
N ILE A 47 -29.56 11.44 -9.43
CA ILE A 47 -29.55 11.51 -7.97
C ILE A 47 -30.62 12.52 -7.53
N PRO A 48 -31.71 12.08 -6.91
CA PRO A 48 -32.78 12.98 -6.50
C PRO A 48 -32.32 13.93 -5.38
N ILE A 49 -33.14 14.93 -5.09
CA ILE A 49 -32.93 15.83 -3.94
C ILE A 49 -32.81 14.95 -2.67
N ASP A 50 -31.82 15.24 -1.84
CA ASP A 50 -31.44 14.48 -0.63
C ASP A 50 -31.05 13.01 -0.89
N GLY A 51 -30.93 12.63 -2.16
CA GLY A 51 -30.49 11.29 -2.58
C GLY A 51 -28.98 11.14 -2.63
N ASN A 52 -28.57 9.94 -2.98
CA ASN A 52 -27.14 9.63 -3.16
C ASN A 52 -26.91 8.49 -4.16
N GLU A 53 -25.69 8.42 -4.67
CA GLU A 53 -25.15 7.29 -5.44
C GLU A 53 -23.80 6.90 -4.85
N SER A 54 -23.54 5.61 -4.68
CA SER A 54 -22.27 5.09 -4.20
C SER A 54 -21.66 4.18 -5.25
N GLY A 55 -20.33 4.18 -5.32
CA GLY A 55 -19.60 3.34 -6.26
C GLY A 55 -18.17 3.11 -5.81
N GLN A 56 -17.45 2.42 -6.66
CA GLN A 56 -16.00 2.21 -6.51
C GLN A 56 -15.31 2.37 -7.84
N VAL A 57 -14.05 2.78 -7.79
CA VAL A 57 -13.22 2.93 -8.98
C VAL A 57 -11.80 2.49 -8.67
N THR A 58 -11.20 1.74 -9.59
CA THR A 58 -9.77 1.44 -9.53
C THR A 58 -9.00 2.59 -10.15
N VAL A 59 -8.04 3.11 -9.41
CA VAL A 59 -7.18 4.22 -9.82
C VAL A 59 -5.72 3.78 -9.77
N VAL A 60 -4.98 4.04 -10.83
CA VAL A 60 -3.53 3.80 -10.88
C VAL A 60 -2.82 5.12 -10.57
N ILE A 61 -1.99 5.11 -9.55
CA ILE A 61 -1.23 6.28 -9.11
C ILE A 61 0.10 6.33 -9.88
N PRO A 62 0.38 7.39 -10.64
CA PRO A 62 1.63 7.54 -11.39
C PRO A 62 2.87 7.49 -10.48
N ASN A 63 3.99 7.02 -11.01
CA ASN A 63 5.25 6.96 -10.25
C ASN A 63 5.79 8.35 -9.86
N SER A 64 5.37 9.40 -10.55
CA SER A 64 5.69 10.80 -10.20
C SER A 64 5.02 11.30 -8.93
N ILE A 65 3.98 10.61 -8.45
CA ILE A 65 3.28 10.95 -7.20
C ILE A 65 3.98 10.20 -6.05
N PRO A 66 4.29 10.84 -4.92
CA PRO A 66 4.83 10.16 -3.75
C PRO A 66 3.92 9.04 -3.23
N THR A 67 4.43 8.18 -2.36
CA THR A 67 3.65 7.10 -1.73
C THR A 67 2.64 7.61 -0.70
N ILE A 68 2.86 8.83 -0.19
CA ILE A 68 1.92 9.57 0.67
C ILE A 68 1.42 10.76 -0.14
N PHE A 69 0.12 10.85 -0.32
CA PHE A 69 -0.50 11.90 -1.14
C PHE A 69 -1.96 12.14 -0.73
N ASP A 70 -2.51 13.28 -1.15
CA ASP A 70 -3.93 13.57 -1.04
C ASP A 70 -4.68 13.07 -2.28
N LEU A 71 -5.64 12.16 -2.06
CA LEU A 71 -6.61 11.76 -3.07
C LEU A 71 -7.79 12.74 -3.02
N LYS A 72 -8.07 13.42 -4.13
CA LYS A 72 -9.17 14.38 -4.26
C LYS A 72 -10.14 13.89 -5.31
N LEU A 73 -11.43 13.88 -4.96
CA LEU A 73 -12.54 13.65 -5.86
C LEU A 73 -13.32 14.95 -5.98
N VAL A 74 -13.70 15.30 -7.20
CA VAL A 74 -14.50 16.50 -7.50
C VAL A 74 -15.67 16.10 -8.37
N VAL A 75 -16.88 16.25 -7.83
CA VAL A 75 -18.12 16.05 -8.58
C VAL A 75 -18.34 17.27 -9.48
N ASP A 76 -18.95 17.05 -10.62
CA ASP A 76 -19.17 18.07 -11.67
C ASP A 76 -17.87 18.74 -12.13
N ASP A 77 -16.85 17.92 -12.38
CA ASP A 77 -15.57 18.36 -12.94
C ASP A 77 -15.15 17.43 -14.09
N ILE A 78 -14.91 17.99 -15.26
CA ILE A 78 -14.45 17.25 -16.45
C ILE A 78 -12.94 17.03 -16.49
N GLY A 79 -12.22 17.29 -15.39
CA GLY A 79 -10.77 17.09 -15.26
C GLY A 79 -9.94 18.36 -15.48
N ASN A 80 -10.57 19.51 -15.60
CA ASN A 80 -9.91 20.81 -15.80
C ASN A 80 -10.40 21.90 -14.83
N GLY A 81 -11.22 21.52 -13.83
CA GLY A 81 -11.82 22.43 -12.86
C GLY A 81 -13.10 23.12 -13.36
N THR A 82 -13.70 22.63 -14.44
CA THR A 82 -14.99 23.15 -14.93
C THR A 82 -16.07 22.08 -14.88
N GLY A 83 -17.27 22.50 -14.46
CA GLY A 83 -18.46 21.67 -14.40
C GLY A 83 -19.34 21.78 -15.65
N ILE A 84 -20.38 20.93 -15.69
CA ILE A 84 -21.43 20.92 -16.71
C ILE A 84 -22.83 21.21 -16.12
N VAL A 85 -22.94 21.12 -14.79
CA VAL A 85 -24.18 21.41 -14.05
C VAL A 85 -24.06 22.80 -13.44
N ALA A 86 -25.07 23.61 -13.61
CA ALA A 86 -25.10 24.91 -12.96
C ALA A 86 -25.59 24.75 -11.51
N GLU A 87 -24.75 25.08 -10.56
CA GLU A 87 -25.02 24.98 -9.12
C GLU A 87 -24.97 26.33 -8.43
N ILE A 88 -25.71 26.46 -7.35
CA ILE A 88 -25.70 27.69 -6.52
C ILE A 88 -24.43 27.71 -5.67
N ASN A 89 -23.88 26.53 -5.32
CA ASN A 89 -22.70 26.38 -4.48
C ASN A 89 -21.70 25.42 -5.13
N GLU A 90 -20.69 25.96 -5.77
CA GLU A 90 -19.62 25.22 -6.47
C GLU A 90 -18.47 24.79 -5.54
N ILE A 91 -18.50 25.16 -4.25
CA ILE A 91 -17.38 24.88 -3.34
C ILE A 91 -17.53 23.60 -2.54
N ASN A 92 -18.70 22.96 -2.54
CA ASN A 92 -19.01 21.74 -1.82
C ASN A 92 -18.82 20.46 -2.64
N ASN A 93 -18.41 20.57 -3.91
CA ASN A 93 -18.29 19.48 -4.87
C ASN A 93 -17.03 18.62 -4.70
N LYS A 94 -16.21 18.86 -3.69
CA LYS A 94 -14.90 18.18 -3.51
C LYS A 94 -14.77 17.49 -2.18
N TYR A 95 -14.10 16.36 -2.21
CA TYR A 95 -13.64 15.64 -1.03
C TYR A 95 -12.16 15.30 -1.16
N VAL A 96 -11.38 15.49 -0.09
CA VAL A 96 -9.95 15.21 -0.05
C VAL A 96 -9.66 14.28 1.12
N THR A 97 -8.85 13.25 0.89
CA THR A 97 -8.42 12.32 1.92
C THR A 97 -6.95 11.95 1.72
N PRO A 98 -6.14 11.86 2.80
CA PRO A 98 -4.79 11.37 2.70
C PRO A 98 -4.80 9.86 2.38
N VAL A 99 -3.86 9.45 1.55
CA VAL A 99 -3.63 8.05 1.15
C VAL A 99 -2.16 7.73 1.33
N GLU A 100 -1.88 6.57 1.92
CA GLU A 100 -0.54 6.00 2.03
C GLU A 100 -0.51 4.64 1.32
N LEU A 101 0.38 4.52 0.33
CA LEU A 101 0.64 3.24 -0.35
C LEU A 101 1.58 2.40 0.49
N SER A 102 1.26 1.11 0.61
CA SER A 102 2.12 0.16 1.31
C SER A 102 3.36 -0.15 0.47
N VAL A 103 4.54 0.05 1.04
CA VAL A 103 5.84 -0.14 0.37
C VAL A 103 6.61 -1.23 1.11
N SER A 104 7.23 -2.15 0.37
CA SER A 104 8.12 -3.16 0.94
C SER A 104 9.37 -2.52 1.57
N PRO A 105 9.87 -3.06 2.69
CA PRO A 105 11.11 -2.57 3.28
C PRO A 105 12.29 -2.79 2.33
N LEU A 106 13.19 -1.81 2.28
CA LEU A 106 14.46 -1.92 1.55
C LEU A 106 15.46 -2.72 2.37
N PHE A 107 16.30 -3.50 1.71
CA PHE A 107 17.28 -4.35 2.40
C PHE A 107 18.64 -4.36 1.72
N ASN A 108 19.67 -4.66 2.51
CA ASN A 108 21.01 -4.95 2.03
C ASN A 108 21.17 -6.45 1.80
N ILE A 109 21.88 -6.83 0.74
CA ILE A 109 22.30 -8.21 0.52
C ILE A 109 23.41 -8.52 1.50
N VAL A 110 23.23 -9.60 2.29
CA VAL A 110 24.24 -10.08 3.23
C VAL A 110 24.97 -11.29 2.67
N PRO A 111 26.28 -11.47 2.98
CA PRO A 111 27.04 -12.61 2.48
C PRO A 111 26.62 -13.94 3.11
N ASN A 112 27.05 -15.05 2.52
CA ASN A 112 26.91 -16.34 3.18
C ASN A 112 27.83 -16.43 4.40
N ILE A 113 27.42 -17.22 5.39
CA ILE A 113 28.22 -17.48 6.59
C ILE A 113 28.88 -18.85 6.45
N GLU A 114 30.13 -18.89 6.77
CA GLU A 114 30.91 -20.13 6.88
C GLU A 114 31.21 -20.43 8.34
N SER A 115 31.25 -21.71 8.71
CA SER A 115 31.59 -22.16 10.06
C SER A 115 32.35 -23.47 10.02
N CYS A 116 33.07 -23.78 11.11
CA CYS A 116 33.76 -25.04 11.25
C CYS A 116 32.79 -26.21 11.26
N ASN A 117 33.14 -27.26 10.52
CA ASN A 117 32.36 -28.50 10.47
C ASN A 117 32.50 -29.28 11.82
N LEU A 118 31.35 -29.54 12.44
CA LEU A 118 31.28 -30.35 13.65
C LEU A 118 31.22 -31.86 13.38
N GLY A 119 31.36 -32.28 12.13
CA GLY A 119 31.17 -33.66 11.69
C GLY A 119 29.73 -33.90 11.17
N ASN A 120 29.57 -34.91 10.32
CA ASN A 120 28.28 -35.31 9.75
C ASN A 120 27.50 -34.18 9.11
N SER A 121 28.20 -33.27 8.43
CA SER A 121 27.58 -32.06 7.78
C SER A 121 26.85 -31.11 8.74
N LYS A 122 27.21 -31.13 10.04
CA LYS A 122 26.66 -30.22 11.05
C LYS A 122 27.55 -28.97 11.22
N GLY A 123 26.97 -27.86 11.57
CA GLY A 123 27.70 -26.62 11.89
C GLY A 123 26.97 -25.78 12.91
N VAL A 124 27.72 -24.94 13.63
CA VAL A 124 27.17 -23.89 14.52
C VAL A 124 27.43 -22.54 13.89
N PHE A 125 26.38 -21.74 13.77
CA PHE A 125 26.41 -20.45 13.09
C PHE A 125 25.93 -19.33 14.00
N ASN A 126 26.60 -18.18 13.89
CA ASN A 126 26.16 -16.93 14.48
C ASN A 126 25.81 -15.96 13.35
N PHE A 127 24.55 -15.56 13.28
CA PHE A 127 24.04 -14.57 12.33
C PHE A 127 23.24 -13.44 13.03
N SER A 128 23.50 -13.23 14.32
CA SER A 128 22.82 -12.15 15.07
C SER A 128 23.09 -10.77 14.49
N ASP A 129 24.29 -10.54 13.94
CA ASP A 129 24.63 -9.25 13.33
C ASP A 129 23.81 -8.96 12.05
N TYR A 130 23.24 -10.00 11.44
CA TYR A 130 22.40 -9.85 10.25
C TYR A 130 21.10 -9.12 10.54
N GLU A 131 20.64 -9.11 11.79
CA GLU A 131 19.51 -8.29 12.24
C GLU A 131 19.74 -6.80 11.96
N THR A 132 20.97 -6.34 12.06
CA THR A 132 21.34 -4.94 11.76
C THR A 132 21.82 -4.74 10.34
N LEU A 133 22.58 -5.69 9.80
CA LEU A 133 23.21 -5.57 8.50
C LEU A 133 22.21 -5.59 7.33
N VAL A 134 21.14 -6.39 7.44
CA VAL A 134 20.18 -6.58 6.36
C VAL A 134 19.25 -5.39 6.18
N LYS A 135 18.89 -4.71 7.25
CA LYS A 135 17.94 -3.58 7.20
C LYS A 135 18.60 -2.26 6.80
N ILE A 136 17.93 -1.50 5.96
CA ILE A 136 18.32 -0.12 5.61
C ILE A 136 17.69 0.85 6.61
N ASN A 137 16.41 0.64 6.93
CA ASN A 137 15.72 1.44 7.93
C ASN A 137 15.85 0.80 9.32
N SER A 138 16.36 1.54 10.29
CA SER A 138 16.59 1.03 11.65
C SER A 138 15.32 0.61 12.39
N SER A 139 14.16 1.14 11.99
CA SER A 139 12.85 0.79 12.57
C SER A 139 12.28 -0.53 12.09
N ASP A 140 12.80 -1.10 10.99
CA ASP A 140 12.32 -2.36 10.47
C ASP A 140 12.67 -3.52 11.42
N ALA A 141 11.71 -4.42 11.63
CA ALA A 141 11.93 -5.64 12.38
C ALA A 141 12.50 -6.73 11.47
N VAL A 142 13.45 -7.52 11.99
CA VAL A 142 14.08 -8.63 11.29
C VAL A 142 13.81 -9.93 12.03
N SER A 143 13.46 -10.97 11.30
CA SER A 143 13.26 -12.32 11.85
C SER A 143 13.83 -13.37 10.89
N PHE A 144 14.30 -14.47 11.45
CA PHE A 144 14.97 -15.57 10.72
C PHE A 144 14.12 -16.83 10.77
N PHE A 145 14.12 -17.61 9.67
CA PHE A 145 13.28 -18.81 9.55
C PHE A 145 13.99 -19.92 8.78
N GLU A 146 13.64 -21.17 9.09
CA GLU A 146 14.17 -22.34 8.39
C GLU A 146 13.45 -22.66 7.08
N SER A 147 12.30 -22.04 6.82
CA SER A 147 11.56 -22.24 5.57
C SER A 147 10.91 -20.94 5.08
N GLN A 148 10.73 -20.87 3.75
CA GLN A 148 10.06 -19.75 3.10
C GLN A 148 8.61 -19.60 3.59
N VAL A 149 7.89 -20.67 3.77
CA VAL A 149 6.50 -20.67 4.25
C VAL A 149 6.40 -20.07 5.65
N ASN A 150 7.32 -20.44 6.55
CA ASN A 150 7.38 -19.89 7.90
C ASN A 150 7.70 -18.39 7.87
N ALA A 151 8.62 -17.95 7.01
CA ALA A 151 8.96 -16.55 6.84
C ALA A 151 7.77 -15.74 6.31
N GLN A 152 7.05 -16.25 5.31
CA GLN A 152 5.87 -15.60 4.74
C GLN A 152 4.74 -15.44 5.77
N ASN A 153 4.50 -16.47 6.57
CA ASN A 153 3.43 -16.48 7.55
C ASN A 153 3.84 -15.94 8.93
N ASN A 154 5.11 -15.57 9.10
CA ASN A 154 5.69 -15.12 10.37
C ASN A 154 5.44 -16.10 11.53
N VAL A 155 5.67 -17.40 11.29
CA VAL A 155 5.47 -18.48 12.27
C VAL A 155 6.76 -19.26 12.46
N ASN A 156 6.99 -19.74 13.69
CA ASN A 156 8.17 -20.52 14.07
C ASN A 156 9.51 -19.84 13.74
N PRO A 157 9.75 -18.59 14.19
CA PRO A 157 11.03 -17.92 13.97
C PRO A 157 12.17 -18.64 14.72
N ILE A 158 13.38 -18.51 14.20
CA ILE A 158 14.61 -18.95 14.89
C ILE A 158 14.87 -17.96 16.03
N LEU A 159 14.78 -18.42 17.27
CA LEU A 159 14.94 -17.58 18.46
C LEU A 159 16.40 -17.39 18.88
N ASN A 160 17.30 -18.27 18.46
CA ASN A 160 18.72 -18.23 18.82
C ASN A 160 19.57 -18.09 17.57
N SER A 161 19.78 -16.84 17.15
CA SER A 161 20.63 -16.49 16.00
C SER A 161 22.13 -16.45 16.35
N THR A 162 22.48 -16.39 17.65
CA THR A 162 23.88 -16.35 18.11
C THR A 162 24.54 -17.71 18.14
N ASN A 163 23.74 -18.79 18.27
CA ASN A 163 24.24 -20.15 18.37
C ASN A 163 23.28 -21.13 17.68
N TYR A 164 23.04 -20.90 16.39
CA TYR A 164 22.16 -21.74 15.59
C TYR A 164 22.88 -23.03 15.17
N ILE A 165 22.32 -24.19 15.49
CA ILE A 165 22.85 -25.50 15.11
C ILE A 165 22.17 -25.97 13.83
N ALA A 166 22.90 -25.94 12.71
CA ALA A 166 22.45 -26.58 11.48
C ALA A 166 22.74 -28.09 11.53
N LEU A 167 21.70 -28.90 11.39
CA LEU A 167 21.81 -30.36 11.36
C LEU A 167 22.29 -30.89 10.00
N SER A 168 22.30 -30.06 8.98
CA SER A 168 22.87 -30.32 7.66
C SER A 168 23.41 -29.02 7.05
N THR A 169 24.48 -29.10 6.27
CA THR A 169 25.06 -27.97 5.53
C THR A 169 25.29 -28.39 4.07
N PRO A 170 25.04 -27.46 3.09
CA PRO A 170 24.55 -26.10 3.26
C PRO A 170 23.10 -26.05 3.77
N LYS A 171 22.78 -25.01 4.57
CA LYS A 171 21.44 -24.73 5.07
C LYS A 171 21.03 -23.33 4.60
N ILE A 172 19.81 -23.21 4.07
CA ILE A 172 19.21 -21.91 3.71
C ILE A 172 18.44 -21.40 4.92
N ILE A 173 18.71 -20.16 5.31
CA ILE A 173 17.94 -19.40 6.30
C ILE A 173 17.22 -18.27 5.56
N TYR A 174 15.93 -18.15 5.79
CA TYR A 174 15.09 -17.11 5.22
C TYR A 174 15.00 -15.94 6.19
N ILE A 175 15.22 -14.73 5.68
CA ILE A 175 15.16 -13.50 6.45
C ILE A 175 13.86 -12.77 6.07
N ARG A 176 13.08 -12.41 7.07
CA ARG A 176 11.89 -11.56 6.93
C ARG A 176 12.19 -10.18 7.50
N LEU A 177 11.91 -9.15 6.71
CA LEU A 177 11.84 -7.76 7.16
C LEU A 177 10.38 -7.35 7.25
N ASP A 178 10.06 -6.57 8.28
CA ASP A 178 8.71 -6.02 8.49
C ASP A 178 8.84 -4.55 8.89
N ASN A 179 8.22 -3.66 8.12
CA ASN A 179 8.26 -2.20 8.36
C ASN A 179 7.10 -1.70 9.25
N GLY A 180 6.33 -2.62 9.85
CA GLY A 180 5.16 -2.27 10.66
C GLY A 180 3.94 -1.79 9.85
N GLY A 181 4.11 -1.49 8.56
CA GLY A 181 3.03 -1.07 7.66
C GLY A 181 2.24 -2.23 7.02
N GLY A 182 2.59 -3.45 7.36
CA GLY A 182 2.01 -4.69 6.81
C GLY A 182 2.68 -5.12 5.49
N CYS A 183 3.85 -4.63 5.26
CA CYS A 183 4.84 -5.08 4.28
C CYS A 183 6.14 -5.42 4.98
#